data_55a8a67fc11efc12024433642a0e2283
#
_entry.id   55a8a67fc11efc12024433642a0e2283
#
_cell.length_a   1.000
_cell.length_b   1.000
_cell.length_c   1.000
_cell.angle_alpha   90.00
_cell.angle_beta   90.00
_cell.angle_gamma   90.00
#
_symmetry.space_group_name_H-M   'P 1'
#
loop_
_entity.id
_entity.type
_entity.pdbx_description
1 polymer ?
#
loop_
_entity_poly.entity_id
_entity_poly.type
_entity_poly.pdbx_seq_one_letter_code
_entity_poly.pdbx_strand_id
1 'polypeptide(L)'
;YIRVTKQAESVMGIRRNRHKKEAGKMKSMEITAVGIDVSKRKSTVAIRRPGGVIVACPFDISHSSHDLEKLVSILKTTGGDIRVVMEHTSNYWKPIALTLKNAGFYVSVVNAMLIHDFSDNSIRKLKTDRADSLKIANYALTFWNQLPPFNDEDETRLVLKEQSRMYERLASTATSLRN
;
A
#
# COMPACT_ATOMS: atom_id res chain seq x y z
N TYR A 1 23.07 -2.88 -59.32
CA TYR A 1 22.19 -3.70 -58.49
C TYR A 1 22.78 -4.03 -57.09
N ILE A 2 24.08 -3.84 -56.86
CA ILE A 2 24.78 -4.24 -55.60
C ILE A 2 24.86 -3.10 -54.54
N ARG A 3 24.57 -1.83 -54.93
CA ARG A 3 24.65 -0.69 -53.98
C ARG A 3 23.42 -0.45 -53.10
N VAL A 4 22.25 -1.01 -53.46
CA VAL A 4 20.99 -0.78 -52.70
C VAL A 4 20.85 -1.73 -51.51
N THR A 5 21.47 -2.90 -51.55
CA THR A 5 21.37 -3.91 -50.50
C THR A 5 22.17 -3.57 -49.22
N LYS A 6 23.33 -2.93 -49.33
CA LYS A 6 24.15 -2.57 -48.15
C LYS A 6 23.55 -1.46 -47.28
N GLN A 7 22.76 -0.56 -47.90
CA GLN A 7 22.11 0.52 -47.14
C GLN A 7 20.89 0.03 -46.35
N ALA A 8 20.19 -0.98 -46.88
CA ALA A 8 19.05 -1.60 -46.16
C ALA A 8 19.49 -2.40 -44.95
N GLU A 9 20.61 -3.12 -45.02
CA GLU A 9 21.16 -3.86 -43.89
C GLU A 9 21.68 -2.98 -42.74
N SER A 10 22.28 -1.82 -43.09
CA SER A 10 22.72 -0.85 -42.10
C SER A 10 21.54 -0.24 -41.32
N VAL A 11 20.43 0.08 -42.00
CA VAL A 11 19.22 0.63 -41.35
C VAL A 11 18.53 -0.41 -40.50
N MET A 12 18.50 -1.69 -40.94
CA MET A 12 17.94 -2.79 -40.14
C MET A 12 18.82 -3.11 -38.91
N GLY A 13 20.13 -3.05 -39.04
CA GLY A 13 21.07 -3.24 -37.93
C GLY A 13 20.94 -2.16 -36.84
N ILE A 14 20.74 -0.91 -37.23
CA ILE A 14 20.54 0.22 -36.31
C ILE A 14 19.17 0.10 -35.59
N ARG A 15 18.09 -0.33 -36.27
CA ARG A 15 16.79 -0.57 -35.65
C ARG A 15 16.82 -1.72 -34.68
N ARG A 16 17.47 -2.86 -34.98
CA ARG A 16 17.61 -4.00 -34.07
C ARG A 16 18.41 -3.65 -32.81
N ASN A 17 19.45 -2.83 -32.91
CA ASN A 17 20.23 -2.38 -31.75
C ASN A 17 19.48 -1.34 -30.90
N ARG A 18 18.62 -0.52 -31.49
CA ARG A 18 17.79 0.42 -30.74
C ARG A 18 16.73 -0.32 -29.90
N HIS A 19 16.03 -1.31 -30.47
CA HIS A 19 15.09 -2.16 -29.74
C HIS A 19 15.76 -3.04 -28.67
N LYS A 20 17.01 -3.52 -28.89
CA LYS A 20 17.76 -4.23 -27.83
C LYS A 20 18.21 -3.30 -26.71
N LYS A 21 18.54 -2.03 -26.99
CA LYS A 21 18.86 -1.04 -25.94
C LYS A 21 17.63 -0.58 -25.15
N GLU A 22 16.48 -0.50 -25.79
CA GLU A 22 15.21 -0.15 -25.12
C GLU A 22 14.65 -1.33 -24.33
N ALA A 23 14.78 -2.56 -24.81
CA ALA A 23 14.42 -3.77 -24.06
C ALA A 23 15.30 -4.01 -22.81
N GLY A 24 16.58 -3.56 -22.85
CA GLY A 24 17.46 -3.62 -21.67
C GLY A 24 17.17 -2.56 -20.60
N LYS A 25 16.27 -1.60 -20.85
CA LYS A 25 15.92 -0.51 -19.94
C LYS A 25 14.55 -0.66 -19.27
N MET A 26 13.79 -1.67 -19.64
CA MET A 26 12.70 -2.17 -18.79
C MET A 26 13.29 -3.06 -17.70
N LYS A 27 13.98 -2.43 -16.73
CA LYS A 27 14.15 -3.00 -15.41
C LYS A 27 12.73 -3.28 -14.94
N SER A 28 12.34 -4.57 -14.85
CA SER A 28 11.05 -4.95 -14.30
C SER A 28 10.97 -4.25 -12.95
N MET A 29 10.08 -3.26 -12.83
CA MET A 29 9.87 -2.59 -11.53
C MET A 29 9.42 -3.68 -10.59
N GLU A 30 10.28 -4.07 -9.67
CA GLU A 30 9.96 -5.10 -8.69
C GLU A 30 8.80 -4.59 -7.84
N ILE A 31 7.68 -5.28 -7.92
CA ILE A 31 6.51 -5.00 -7.11
C ILE A 31 6.85 -5.25 -5.64
N THR A 32 6.61 -4.28 -4.78
CA THR A 32 6.84 -4.38 -3.34
C THR A 32 5.59 -3.97 -2.57
N ALA A 33 4.97 -4.91 -1.91
CA ALA A 33 3.80 -4.66 -1.07
C ALA A 33 4.20 -4.43 0.39
N VAL A 34 3.63 -3.40 0.97
CA VAL A 34 3.79 -3.05 2.38
C VAL A 34 2.43 -3.18 3.04
N GLY A 35 2.29 -4.12 3.97
CA GLY A 35 1.10 -4.28 4.80
C GLY A 35 1.31 -3.67 6.17
N ILE A 36 0.40 -2.81 6.59
CA ILE A 36 0.45 -2.16 7.90
C ILE A 36 -0.80 -2.53 8.70
N ASP A 37 -0.60 -3.28 9.76
CA ASP A 37 -1.62 -3.51 10.79
C ASP A 37 -1.59 -2.36 11.79
N VAL A 38 -2.68 -1.58 11.82
CA VAL A 38 -2.76 -0.33 12.56
C VAL A 38 -3.48 -0.51 13.88
N SER A 39 -2.82 -0.17 14.98
CA SER A 39 -3.43 -0.15 16.30
C SER A 39 -3.27 1.21 17.01
N LYS A 40 -3.81 1.39 18.19
CA LYS A 40 -3.93 2.70 18.87
C LYS A 40 -2.60 3.42 19.12
N ARG A 41 -1.53 2.69 19.41
CA ARG A 41 -0.24 3.29 19.86
C ARG A 41 0.93 2.91 18.97
N LYS A 42 0.82 1.80 18.28
CA LYS A 42 1.85 1.24 17.41
C LYS A 42 1.20 0.61 16.19
N SER A 43 1.96 0.43 15.16
CA SER A 43 1.56 -0.34 13.99
C SER A 43 2.63 -1.35 13.66
N THR A 44 2.21 -2.51 13.13
CA THR A 44 3.15 -3.54 12.68
C THR A 44 3.22 -3.50 11.16
N VAL A 45 4.44 -3.42 10.63
CA VAL A 45 4.73 -3.28 9.20
C VAL A 45 5.37 -4.56 8.68
N ALA A 46 4.85 -5.08 7.57
CA ALA A 46 5.45 -6.19 6.83
C ALA A 46 5.73 -5.76 5.38
N ILE A 47 6.89 -6.14 4.85
CA ILE A 47 7.30 -5.82 3.47
C ILE A 47 7.53 -7.12 2.71
N ARG A 48 6.81 -7.31 1.61
CA ARG A 48 6.84 -8.52 0.79
C ARG A 48 6.94 -8.22 -0.70
N ARG A 49 7.49 -9.20 -1.45
CA ARG A 49 7.48 -9.24 -2.90
C ARG A 49 6.74 -10.49 -3.40
N PRO A 50 6.34 -10.54 -4.69
CA PRO A 50 5.76 -11.72 -5.28
C PRO A 50 6.59 -12.98 -5.03
N GLY A 51 5.94 -14.16 -5.08
CA GLY A 51 6.61 -15.44 -4.85
C GLY A 51 6.91 -15.74 -3.38
N GLY A 52 6.31 -15.00 -2.43
CA GLY A 52 6.47 -15.26 -1.00
C GLY A 52 7.74 -14.63 -0.38
N VAL A 53 8.49 -13.84 -1.14
CA VAL A 53 9.73 -13.21 -0.66
C VAL A 53 9.43 -12.21 0.44
N ILE A 54 10.02 -12.40 1.61
CA ILE A 54 9.98 -11.46 2.74
C ILE A 54 11.18 -10.52 2.60
N VAL A 55 10.91 -9.23 2.34
CA VAL A 55 11.96 -8.21 2.23
C VAL A 55 12.42 -7.74 3.61
N ALA A 56 11.45 -7.60 4.54
CA ALA A 56 11.73 -7.33 5.94
C ALA A 56 10.77 -8.15 6.81
N CYS A 57 11.30 -8.76 7.88
CA CYS A 57 10.47 -9.39 8.90
C CYS A 57 9.54 -8.34 9.53
N PRO A 58 8.31 -8.71 9.93
CA PRO A 58 7.40 -7.76 10.56
C PRO A 58 8.02 -7.04 11.76
N PHE A 59 7.93 -5.71 11.76
CA PHE A 59 8.48 -4.85 12.80
C PHE A 59 7.45 -3.80 13.23
N ASP A 60 7.59 -3.35 14.46
CA ASP A 60 6.68 -2.37 15.05
C ASP A 60 7.23 -0.95 14.85
N ILE A 61 6.31 -0.01 14.61
CA ILE A 61 6.58 1.43 14.57
C ILE A 61 5.61 2.14 15.53
N SER A 62 6.06 3.20 16.19
CA SER A 62 5.16 4.13 16.86
C SER A 62 4.61 5.16 15.88
N HIS A 63 3.55 5.88 16.28
CA HIS A 63 2.98 6.94 15.44
C HIS A 63 3.68 8.30 15.65
N SER A 64 4.89 8.31 16.18
CA SER A 64 5.71 9.51 16.30
C SER A 64 6.25 9.94 14.93
N SER A 65 6.43 11.25 14.72
CA SER A 65 7.02 11.78 13.48
C SER A 65 8.36 11.12 13.15
N HIS A 66 9.19 10.89 14.17
CA HIS A 66 10.49 10.25 14.03
C HIS A 66 10.41 8.81 13.48
N ASP A 67 9.49 7.98 13.99
CA ASP A 67 9.35 6.60 13.53
C ASP A 67 8.68 6.53 12.15
N LEU A 68 7.76 7.46 11.84
CA LEU A 68 7.19 7.58 10.51
C LEU A 68 8.23 8.03 9.47
N GLU A 69 9.12 8.93 9.80
CA GLU A 69 10.26 9.32 8.95
C GLU A 69 11.24 8.18 8.72
N LYS A 70 11.50 7.36 9.76
CA LYS A 70 12.29 6.13 9.62
C LYS A 70 11.61 5.15 8.66
N LEU A 71 10.29 4.95 8.76
CA LEU A 71 9.55 4.10 7.85
C LEU A 71 9.68 4.60 6.42
N VAL A 72 9.50 5.91 6.17
CA VAL A 72 9.71 6.53 4.85
C VAL A 72 11.12 6.23 4.32
N SER A 73 12.14 6.35 5.16
CA SER A 73 13.54 6.07 4.79
C SER A 73 13.75 4.60 4.43
N ILE A 74 13.20 3.67 5.20
CA ILE A 74 13.24 2.22 4.92
C ILE A 74 12.59 1.93 3.58
N LEU A 75 11.40 2.48 3.31
CA LEU A 75 10.69 2.24 2.07
C LEU A 75 11.44 2.82 0.86
N LYS A 76 12.02 4.01 0.98
CA LYS A 76 12.85 4.60 -0.09
C LYS A 76 14.08 3.74 -0.43
N THR A 77 14.70 3.11 0.56
CA THR A 77 15.85 2.23 0.33
C THR A 77 15.46 0.86 -0.23
N THR A 78 14.23 0.40 0.03
CA THR A 78 13.71 -0.88 -0.47
C THR A 78 13.61 -0.89 -2.00
N GLY A 79 13.22 0.23 -2.61
CA GLY A 79 13.09 0.38 -4.07
C GLY A 79 11.93 -0.40 -4.68
N GLY A 80 11.76 -0.23 -6.00
CA GLY A 80 10.68 -0.88 -6.76
C GLY A 80 9.40 -0.04 -6.82
N ASP A 81 8.32 -0.63 -7.39
CA ASP A 81 6.97 -0.09 -7.30
C ASP A 81 6.40 -0.47 -5.93
N ILE A 82 6.30 0.49 -5.02
CA ILE A 82 5.88 0.26 -3.64
C ILE A 82 4.43 0.69 -3.48
N ARG A 83 3.57 -0.24 -3.02
CA ARG A 83 2.22 0.06 -2.58
C ARG A 83 2.05 -0.29 -1.11
N VAL A 84 1.60 0.70 -0.36
CA VAL A 84 1.33 0.56 1.06
C VAL A 84 -0.17 0.36 1.26
N VAL A 85 -0.53 -0.71 1.95
CA VAL A 85 -1.92 -1.05 2.27
C VAL A 85 -2.09 -1.12 3.78
N MET A 86 -3.17 -0.55 4.27
CA MET A 86 -3.56 -0.60 5.68
C MET A 86 -5.06 -0.74 5.83
N GLU A 87 -5.49 -1.26 6.97
CA GLU A 87 -6.91 -1.40 7.28
C GLU A 87 -7.53 -0.07 7.72
N HIS A 88 -8.78 0.14 7.29
CA HIS A 88 -9.63 1.20 7.80
C HIS A 88 -10.28 0.78 9.13
N THR A 89 -9.48 0.69 10.19
CA THR A 89 -9.96 0.51 11.57
C THR A 89 -9.65 1.76 12.37
N SER A 90 -10.67 2.40 12.98
CA SER A 90 -10.49 3.64 13.74
C SER A 90 -9.88 4.82 12.92
N ASN A 91 -9.33 5.84 13.59
CA ASN A 91 -8.70 7.00 12.97
C ASN A 91 -7.15 6.97 13.01
N TYR A 92 -6.57 5.89 13.55
CA TYR A 92 -5.12 5.83 13.79
C TYR A 92 -4.29 5.66 12.51
N TRP A 93 -4.91 5.19 11.42
CA TRP A 93 -4.26 5.06 10.11
C TRP A 93 -3.99 6.40 9.41
N LYS A 94 -4.78 7.45 9.71
CA LYS A 94 -4.73 8.74 8.99
C LYS A 94 -3.34 9.39 9.00
N PRO A 95 -2.68 9.61 10.14
CA PRO A 95 -1.35 10.22 10.15
C PRO A 95 -0.32 9.40 9.39
N ILE A 96 -0.41 8.07 9.42
CA ILE A 96 0.49 7.17 8.70
C ILE A 96 0.25 7.32 7.19
N ALA A 97 -1.02 7.24 6.75
CA ALA A 97 -1.40 7.36 5.35
C ALA A 97 -0.97 8.71 4.75
N LEU A 98 -1.23 9.82 5.46
CA LEU A 98 -0.84 11.16 5.03
C LEU A 98 0.69 11.30 4.92
N THR A 99 1.44 10.84 5.91
CA THR A 99 2.91 10.91 5.89
C THR A 99 3.47 10.14 4.70
N LEU A 100 2.99 8.92 4.45
CA LEU A 100 3.47 8.09 3.35
C LEU A 100 3.03 8.64 1.98
N LYS A 101 1.81 9.15 1.86
CA LYS A 101 1.34 9.81 0.64
C LYS A 101 2.18 11.07 0.33
N ASN A 102 2.42 11.92 1.33
CA ASN A 102 3.25 13.12 1.18
C ASN A 102 4.70 12.79 0.83
N ALA A 103 5.19 11.61 1.22
CA ALA A 103 6.51 11.09 0.84
C ALA A 103 6.54 10.51 -0.59
N GLY A 104 5.39 10.50 -1.31
CA GLY A 104 5.26 10.06 -2.70
C GLY A 104 4.96 8.58 -2.89
N PHE A 105 4.57 7.84 -1.84
CA PHE A 105 4.18 6.44 -1.97
C PHE A 105 2.72 6.29 -2.42
N TYR A 106 2.45 5.20 -3.14
CA TYR A 106 1.08 4.76 -3.40
C TYR A 106 0.51 4.17 -2.11
N VAL A 107 -0.49 4.81 -1.54
CA VAL A 107 -1.16 4.38 -0.31
C VAL A 107 -2.58 3.94 -0.64
N SER A 108 -3.01 2.83 -0.07
CA SER A 108 -4.38 2.33 -0.14
C SER A 108 -4.89 2.00 1.26
N VAL A 109 -6.08 2.50 1.58
CA VAL A 109 -6.76 2.24 2.85
C VAL A 109 -8.00 1.42 2.53
N VAL A 110 -8.05 0.19 3.00
CA VAL A 110 -9.07 -0.79 2.64
C VAL A 110 -9.95 -1.16 3.84
N ASN A 111 -11.17 -1.60 3.54
CA ASN A 111 -12.07 -2.08 4.58
C ASN A 111 -11.51 -3.37 5.21
N ALA A 112 -11.50 -3.43 6.54
CA ALA A 112 -11.06 -4.59 7.31
C ALA A 112 -11.79 -5.89 6.93
N MET A 113 -13.07 -5.82 6.54
CA MET A 113 -13.82 -6.99 6.08
C MET A 113 -13.18 -7.65 4.86
N LEU A 114 -12.67 -6.87 3.89
CA LEU A 114 -12.03 -7.42 2.70
C LEU A 114 -10.75 -8.21 3.02
N ILE A 115 -9.99 -7.74 4.01
CA ILE A 115 -8.79 -8.44 4.48
C ILE A 115 -9.17 -9.67 5.31
N HIS A 116 -10.23 -9.57 6.11
CA HIS A 116 -10.77 -10.70 6.89
C HIS A 116 -11.22 -11.83 5.95
N ASP A 117 -12.07 -11.53 4.97
CA ASP A 117 -12.61 -12.52 4.02
C ASP A 117 -11.50 -13.17 3.18
N PHE A 118 -10.46 -12.40 2.81
CA PHE A 118 -9.28 -12.92 2.13
C PHE A 118 -8.54 -13.98 2.95
N SER A 119 -8.63 -13.93 4.27
CA SER A 119 -7.88 -14.80 5.19
C SER A 119 -8.62 -16.03 5.66
N ASP A 120 -9.91 -16.17 5.41
CA ASP A 120 -10.75 -17.27 5.95
C ASP A 120 -10.37 -18.66 5.43
N ASN A 121 -9.57 -18.76 4.37
CA ASN A 121 -9.06 -20.00 3.83
C ASN A 121 -7.84 -20.61 4.57
N SER A 122 -7.35 -19.97 5.66
CA SER A 122 -6.21 -20.51 6.41
C SER A 122 -6.66 -21.33 7.63
N ILE A 123 -6.25 -22.60 7.65
CA ILE A 123 -6.63 -23.64 8.65
C ILE A 123 -6.12 -23.33 10.08
N ARG A 124 -5.16 -22.41 10.25
CA ARG A 124 -4.61 -22.02 11.55
C ARG A 124 -4.73 -20.51 11.78
N LYS A 125 -5.68 -20.14 12.64
CA LYS A 125 -5.90 -18.73 13.07
C LYS A 125 -4.95 -18.36 14.23
N LEU A 126 -3.66 -18.15 13.93
CA LEU A 126 -2.78 -17.45 14.87
C LEU A 126 -3.02 -15.95 14.70
N LYS A 127 -3.81 -15.35 15.58
CA LYS A 127 -4.08 -13.91 15.59
C LYS A 127 -2.92 -13.21 16.29
N THR A 128 -2.02 -12.60 15.51
CA THR A 128 -0.94 -11.74 16.01
C THR A 128 -0.78 -10.57 15.04
N ASP A 129 -0.43 -9.39 15.55
CA ASP A 129 -0.20 -8.18 14.74
C ASP A 129 0.79 -8.46 13.59
N ARG A 130 1.78 -9.33 13.82
CA ARG A 130 2.76 -9.77 12.79
C ARG A 130 2.10 -10.61 11.69
N ALA A 131 1.21 -11.52 12.05
CA ALA A 131 0.48 -12.32 11.07
C ALA A 131 -0.50 -11.45 10.29
N ASP A 132 -1.13 -10.49 10.95
CA ASP A 132 -2.10 -9.60 10.34
C ASP A 132 -1.42 -8.62 9.36
N SER A 133 -0.25 -8.04 9.69
CA SER A 133 0.53 -7.24 8.74
C SER A 133 0.99 -8.03 7.50
N LEU A 134 1.36 -9.30 7.66
CA LEU A 134 1.69 -10.19 6.55
C LEU A 134 0.47 -10.51 5.66
N LYS A 135 -0.72 -10.69 6.25
CA LYS A 135 -1.97 -10.89 5.50
C LYS A 135 -2.29 -9.66 4.65
N ILE A 136 -2.18 -8.46 5.24
CA ILE A 136 -2.40 -7.20 4.53
C ILE A 136 -1.42 -7.07 3.35
N ALA A 137 -0.14 -7.40 3.55
CA ALA A 137 0.84 -7.39 2.45
C ALA A 137 0.51 -8.42 1.35
N ASN A 138 0.02 -9.62 1.72
CA ASN A 138 -0.42 -10.62 0.74
C ASN A 138 -1.67 -10.18 -0.01
N TYR A 139 -2.64 -9.59 0.68
CA TYR A 139 -3.80 -8.97 0.06
C TYR A 139 -3.38 -7.93 -0.98
N ALA A 140 -2.44 -7.05 -0.63
CA ALA A 140 -1.90 -6.06 -1.54
C ALA A 140 -1.26 -6.66 -2.79
N LEU A 141 -0.50 -7.77 -2.67
CA LEU A 141 0.07 -8.48 -3.82
C LEU A 141 -0.99 -9.11 -4.70
N THR A 142 -2.02 -9.71 -4.11
CA THR A 142 -3.09 -10.40 -4.83
C THR A 142 -3.97 -9.43 -5.62
N PHE A 143 -4.34 -8.31 -4.99
CA PHE A 143 -5.24 -7.30 -5.58
C PHE A 143 -4.50 -6.07 -6.10
N TRP A 144 -3.23 -6.20 -6.48
CA TRP A 144 -2.33 -5.11 -6.85
C TRP A 144 -2.95 -4.05 -7.76
N ASN A 145 -3.60 -4.48 -8.84
CA ASN A 145 -4.20 -3.58 -9.82
C ASN A 145 -5.58 -3.03 -9.43
N GLN A 146 -6.16 -3.54 -8.35
CA GLN A 146 -7.50 -3.19 -7.89
C GLN A 146 -7.47 -2.31 -6.63
N LEU A 147 -6.28 -2.06 -6.07
CA LEU A 147 -6.14 -1.23 -4.87
C LEU A 147 -6.56 0.21 -5.17
N PRO A 148 -7.56 0.77 -4.47
CA PRO A 148 -7.95 2.16 -4.64
C PRO A 148 -6.86 3.08 -4.05
N PRO A 149 -6.48 4.17 -4.74
CA PRO A 149 -5.58 5.16 -4.15
C PRO A 149 -6.29 5.90 -3.01
N PHE A 150 -5.55 6.17 -1.94
CA PHE A 150 -6.01 7.04 -0.87
C PHE A 150 -6.05 8.50 -1.36
N ASN A 151 -7.25 9.10 -1.38
CA ASN A 151 -7.50 10.49 -1.76
C ASN A 151 -7.91 11.30 -0.54
N ASP A 152 -7.40 12.55 -0.45
CA ASP A 152 -7.75 13.48 0.65
C ASP A 152 -9.23 13.91 0.57
N GLU A 153 -9.84 13.86 -0.62
CA GLU A 153 -11.28 14.12 -0.78
C GLU A 153 -12.13 13.11 0.00
N ASP A 154 -11.67 11.86 0.10
CA ASP A 154 -12.32 10.85 0.94
C ASP A 154 -12.20 11.20 2.43
N GLU A 155 -11.17 11.94 2.83
CA GLU A 155 -11.01 12.40 4.20
C GLU A 155 -12.09 13.41 4.61
N THR A 156 -12.44 14.35 3.73
CA THR A 156 -13.55 15.29 3.99
C THR A 156 -14.88 14.55 4.19
N ARG A 157 -15.15 13.53 3.37
CA ARG A 157 -16.33 12.67 3.53
C ARG A 157 -16.30 11.87 4.82
N LEU A 158 -15.14 11.36 5.22
CA LEU A 158 -14.98 10.62 6.48
C LEU A 158 -15.18 11.55 7.68
N VAL A 159 -14.61 12.75 7.67
CA VAL A 159 -14.82 13.75 8.72
C VAL A 159 -16.28 14.12 8.84
N LEU A 160 -16.98 14.40 7.74
CA LEU A 160 -18.42 14.69 7.72
C LEU A 160 -19.23 13.52 8.29
N LYS A 161 -18.90 12.30 7.93
CA LYS A 161 -19.56 11.08 8.44
C LYS A 161 -19.36 10.88 9.94
N GLU A 162 -18.15 11.18 10.44
CA GLU A 162 -17.86 11.13 11.89
C GLU A 162 -18.60 12.22 12.66
N GLN A 163 -18.66 13.45 12.12
CA GLN A 163 -19.41 14.54 12.71
C GLN A 163 -20.92 14.21 12.74
N SER A 164 -21.46 13.65 11.67
CA SER A 164 -22.85 13.21 11.63
C SER A 164 -23.17 12.15 12.70
N ARG A 165 -22.30 11.13 12.83
CA ARG A 165 -22.44 10.10 13.87
C ARG A 165 -22.33 10.67 15.29
N MET A 166 -21.43 11.63 15.49
CA MET A 166 -21.30 12.32 16.79
C MET A 166 -22.55 13.11 17.12
N TYR A 167 -23.10 13.84 16.14
CA TYR A 167 -24.36 14.57 16.28
C TYR A 167 -25.53 13.64 16.64
N GLU A 168 -25.66 12.50 15.94
CA GLU A 168 -26.70 11.50 16.22
C GLU A 168 -26.59 10.93 17.63
N ARG A 169 -25.37 10.65 18.10
CA ARG A 169 -25.13 10.19 19.49
C ARG A 169 -25.53 11.25 20.51
N LEU A 170 -25.14 12.50 20.30
CA LEU A 170 -25.49 13.60 21.20
C LEU A 170 -27.00 13.85 21.22
N ALA A 171 -27.66 13.84 20.07
CA ALA A 171 -29.10 14.00 19.94
C ALA A 171 -29.86 12.86 20.67
N SER A 172 -29.41 11.62 20.48
CA SER A 172 -29.94 10.44 21.18
C SER A 172 -29.78 10.54 22.71
N THR A 173 -28.59 10.95 23.17
CA THR A 173 -28.31 11.15 24.60
C THR A 173 -29.19 12.28 25.18
N ALA A 174 -29.32 13.41 24.48
CA ALA A 174 -30.17 14.51 24.90
C ALA A 174 -31.66 14.09 25.01
N THR A 175 -32.12 13.27 24.07
CA THR A 175 -33.50 12.74 24.11
C THR A 175 -33.68 11.78 25.32
N SER A 176 -32.70 10.91 25.58
CA SER A 176 -32.71 9.99 26.70
C SER A 176 -32.70 10.70 28.06
N LEU A 177 -32.11 11.88 28.19
CA LEU A 177 -32.07 12.67 29.41
C LEU A 177 -33.34 13.50 29.64
N ARG A 178 -34.18 13.67 28.61
CA ARG A 178 -35.48 14.37 28.75
C ARG A 178 -36.63 13.48 29.17
N ASN A 179 -36.47 12.16 29.04
CA ASN A 179 -37.44 11.14 29.46
C ASN A 179 -37.08 10.60 30.84
#